data_f9c911551f96e0e9467070847adee9b8
#
_entry.id   f9c911551f96e0e9467070847adee9b8
#
_cell.length_a   1.000
_cell.length_b   1.000
_cell.length_c   1.000
_cell.angle_alpha   90.00
_cell.angle_beta   90.00
_cell.angle_gamma   90.00
#
_symmetry.space_group_name_H-M   'P 1'
#
loop_
_entity.id
_entity.type
_entity.pdbx_description
1 polymer ?
#
loop_
_entity_poly.entity_id
_entity_poly.type
_entity_poly.pdbx_seq_one_letter_code
_entity_poly.pdbx_strand_id
1 'polypeptide(L)'
;MNHITEAHRYVDNAKEILKEKAQKEGGYYLDQKYVKMAGHTAYTGVLMALDGYFRGARKSRKSVDWYQQALAKEDKKILTTFNSAYHTLHLLMGYDGEQNVKIIKASLEEAEKIIHWVETKQELVSN
;
A
#
# COMPACT_ATOMS: atom_id res chain seq x y z
N MET A 1 10.32 -14.49 -8.93
CA MET A 1 9.84 -14.12 -7.59
C MET A 1 8.38 -13.70 -7.64
N ASN A 2 7.62 -14.10 -6.66
CA ASN A 2 6.18 -13.85 -6.61
C ASN A 2 5.90 -12.40 -6.20
N HIS A 3 5.19 -11.64 -7.03
CA HIS A 3 4.83 -10.26 -6.74
C HIS A 3 4.02 -10.13 -5.44
N ILE A 4 3.16 -11.12 -5.16
CA ILE A 4 2.34 -11.10 -3.94
C ILE A 4 3.21 -11.25 -2.70
N THR A 5 4.14 -12.20 -2.73
CA THR A 5 5.06 -12.41 -1.61
C THR A 5 5.86 -11.14 -1.32
N GLU A 6 6.37 -10.50 -2.38
CA GLU A 6 7.12 -9.26 -2.21
C GLU A 6 6.24 -8.11 -1.72
N ALA A 7 5.01 -8.02 -2.23
CA ALA A 7 4.07 -6.99 -1.76
C ALA A 7 3.81 -7.12 -0.27
N HIS A 8 3.53 -8.34 0.21
CA HIS A 8 3.33 -8.58 1.64
C HIS A 8 4.57 -8.21 2.45
N ARG A 9 5.73 -8.54 1.91
CA ARG A 9 7.00 -8.25 2.59
C ARG A 9 7.20 -6.74 2.78
N TYR A 10 6.84 -5.94 1.78
CA TYR A 10 6.93 -4.48 1.90
C TYR A 10 5.97 -3.94 2.96
N VAL A 11 4.75 -4.45 3.03
CA VAL A 11 3.81 -4.02 4.06
C VAL A 11 4.30 -4.45 5.45
N ASP A 12 4.83 -5.66 5.57
CA ASP A 12 5.41 -6.13 6.83
C ASP A 12 6.59 -5.26 7.25
N ASN A 13 7.45 -4.88 6.29
CA ASN A 13 8.56 -3.98 6.57
C ASN A 13 8.07 -2.62 7.07
N ALA A 14 6.99 -2.10 6.49
CA ALA A 14 6.41 -0.85 6.96
C ALA A 14 5.95 -0.95 8.41
N LYS A 15 5.29 -2.04 8.77
CA LYS A 15 4.86 -2.29 10.15
C LYS A 15 6.05 -2.37 11.10
N GLU A 16 7.13 -3.01 10.66
CA GLU A 16 8.35 -3.16 11.44
C GLU A 16 9.00 -1.80 11.70
N ILE A 17 9.08 -0.96 10.67
CA ILE A 17 9.62 0.40 10.81
C ILE A 17 8.84 1.18 11.87
N LEU A 18 7.51 1.10 11.82
CA LEU A 18 6.67 1.80 12.78
C LEU A 18 6.87 1.25 14.19
N LYS A 19 6.92 -0.06 14.33
CA LYS A 19 7.05 -0.72 15.64
C LYS A 19 8.40 -0.41 16.29
N GLU A 20 9.47 -0.46 15.52
CA GLU A 20 10.82 -0.39 16.09
C GLU A 20 11.44 1.00 16.07
N LYS A 21 11.03 1.85 15.14
CA LYS A 21 11.70 3.14 14.95
C LYS A 21 10.84 4.36 15.25
N ALA A 22 9.52 4.29 15.01
CA ALA A 22 8.69 5.49 15.09
C ALA A 22 8.29 5.88 16.51
N GLN A 23 8.39 4.99 17.47
CA GLN A 23 8.04 5.23 18.88
C GLN A 23 6.61 5.75 19.05
N LYS A 24 5.80 4.98 19.73
CA LYS A 24 4.38 5.29 19.91
C LYS A 24 4.11 5.79 21.33
N GLU A 25 3.36 6.87 21.45
CA GLU A 25 2.97 7.40 22.74
C GLU A 25 1.63 8.14 22.62
N GLY A 26 0.70 7.83 23.51
CA GLY A 26 -0.57 8.55 23.57
C GLY A 26 -1.38 8.53 22.30
N GLY A 27 -1.31 7.47 21.52
CA GLY A 27 -2.06 7.35 20.28
C GLY A 27 -1.40 7.97 19.06
N TYR A 28 -0.14 8.40 19.22
CA TYR A 28 0.62 9.03 18.13
C TYR A 28 2.00 8.41 18.00
N TYR A 29 2.49 8.32 16.77
CA TYR A 29 3.90 8.00 16.55
C TYR A 29 4.69 9.30 16.69
N LEU A 30 5.83 9.23 17.36
CA LEU A 30 6.61 10.42 17.69
C LEU A 30 7.56 10.85 16.57
N ASP A 31 8.08 9.91 15.80
CA ASP A 31 9.09 10.21 14.79
C ASP A 31 8.51 10.18 13.38
N GLN A 32 8.22 11.38 12.87
CA GLN A 32 7.64 11.56 11.54
C GLN A 32 8.51 10.97 10.42
N LYS A 33 9.82 11.01 10.58
CA LYS A 33 10.73 10.46 9.57
C LYS A 33 10.39 9.00 9.26
N TYR A 34 10.17 8.21 10.31
CA TYR A 34 9.89 6.79 10.13
C TYR A 34 8.44 6.54 9.70
N VAL A 35 7.51 7.42 10.06
CA VAL A 35 6.16 7.36 9.52
C VAL A 35 6.21 7.55 8.01
N LYS A 36 6.97 8.54 7.54
CA LYS A 36 7.11 8.79 6.10
C LYS A 36 7.71 7.58 5.38
N MET A 37 8.76 6.99 5.96
CA MET A 37 9.38 5.81 5.38
C MET A 37 8.40 4.64 5.29
N ALA A 38 7.62 4.42 6.35
CA ALA A 38 6.65 3.34 6.39
C ALA A 38 5.55 3.55 5.33
N GLY A 39 5.07 4.78 5.18
CA GLY A 39 4.04 5.08 4.18
C GLY A 39 4.51 4.78 2.77
N HIS A 40 5.68 5.25 2.41
CA HIS A 40 6.26 4.99 1.10
C HIS A 40 6.53 3.51 0.87
N THR A 41 6.99 2.81 1.90
CA THR A 41 7.29 1.38 1.82
C THR A 41 6.01 0.57 1.58
N ALA A 42 4.95 0.85 2.35
CA ALA A 42 3.67 0.15 2.18
C ALA A 42 3.04 0.44 0.81
N TYR A 43 3.10 1.69 0.37
CA TYR A 43 2.55 2.06 -0.93
C TYR A 43 3.31 1.35 -2.06
N THR A 44 4.62 1.24 -1.95
CA THR A 44 5.42 0.47 -2.91
C THR A 44 4.92 -0.98 -2.99
N GLY A 45 4.59 -1.58 -1.85
CA GLY A 45 4.03 -2.93 -1.83
C GLY A 45 2.72 -3.02 -2.60
N VAL A 46 1.82 -2.04 -2.42
CA VAL A 46 0.57 -1.99 -3.16
C VAL A 46 0.84 -1.96 -4.66
N LEU A 47 1.74 -1.07 -5.10
CA LEU A 47 2.05 -0.95 -6.53
C LEU A 47 2.71 -2.20 -7.09
N MET A 48 3.53 -2.89 -6.30
CA MET A 48 4.13 -4.15 -6.75
C MET A 48 3.07 -5.22 -7.02
N ALA A 49 2.07 -5.32 -6.15
CA ALA A 49 0.98 -6.27 -6.35
C ALA A 49 0.20 -5.93 -7.62
N LEU A 50 -0.14 -4.65 -7.80
CA LEU A 50 -0.89 -4.22 -8.98
C LEU A 50 -0.09 -4.38 -10.27
N ASP A 51 1.21 -4.06 -10.23
CA ASP A 51 2.07 -4.23 -11.40
C ASP A 51 2.11 -5.69 -11.85
N GLY A 52 2.20 -6.61 -10.89
CA GLY A 52 2.18 -8.03 -11.18
C GLY A 52 0.85 -8.48 -11.78
N TYR A 53 -0.24 -7.96 -11.28
CA TYR A 53 -1.57 -8.30 -11.76
C TYR A 53 -1.82 -7.80 -13.19
N PHE A 54 -1.48 -6.53 -13.44
CA PHE A 54 -1.74 -5.93 -14.74
C PHE A 54 -0.69 -6.26 -15.80
N ARG A 55 0.46 -6.76 -15.39
CA ARG A 55 1.53 -7.17 -16.31
C ARG A 55 1.99 -6.07 -17.27
N GLY A 56 1.60 -4.85 -17.01
CA GLY A 56 1.90 -3.72 -17.90
C GLY A 56 3.06 -2.86 -17.45
N ALA A 57 3.48 -2.97 -16.21
CA ALA A 57 4.52 -2.15 -15.64
C ALA A 57 5.82 -2.93 -15.56
N ARG A 58 6.52 -3.05 -16.67
CA ARG A 58 7.73 -3.88 -16.75
C ARG A 58 8.95 -3.23 -16.16
N LYS A 59 9.24 -2.01 -16.57
CA LYS A 59 10.50 -1.35 -16.25
C LYS A 59 10.33 -0.09 -15.43
N SER A 60 9.19 0.56 -15.52
CA SER A 60 8.94 1.78 -14.77
C SER A 60 7.54 1.77 -14.20
N ARG A 61 7.37 2.47 -13.10
CA ARG A 61 6.06 2.67 -12.49
C ARG A 61 5.16 3.45 -13.42
N LYS A 62 3.89 3.08 -13.42
CA LYS A 62 2.87 3.84 -14.12
C LYS A 62 2.45 5.02 -13.23
N SER A 63 1.72 5.97 -13.80
CA SER A 63 1.16 7.08 -13.04
C SER A 63 0.00 6.60 -12.18
N VAL A 64 -0.34 7.38 -11.15
CA VAL A 64 -1.53 7.11 -10.34
C VAL A 64 -2.77 7.02 -11.21
N ASP A 65 -2.90 7.93 -12.16
CA ASP A 65 -4.02 7.95 -13.08
C ASP A 65 -4.14 6.64 -13.87
N TRP A 66 -3.01 6.09 -14.28
CA TRP A 66 -3.01 4.81 -15.00
C TRP A 66 -3.59 3.69 -14.14
N TYR A 67 -3.18 3.59 -12.86
CA TYR A 67 -3.71 2.58 -11.96
C TYR A 67 -5.20 2.78 -11.71
N GLN A 68 -5.62 4.03 -11.53
CA GLN A 68 -7.03 4.34 -11.32
C GLN A 68 -7.89 3.89 -12.50
N GLN A 69 -7.45 4.17 -13.71
CA GLN A 69 -8.19 3.78 -14.90
C GLN A 69 -8.21 2.26 -15.08
N ALA A 70 -7.07 1.60 -14.82
CA ALA A 70 -7.00 0.15 -14.92
C ALA A 70 -7.93 -0.52 -13.90
N LEU A 71 -7.94 -0.04 -12.66
CA LEU A 71 -8.81 -0.58 -11.62
C LEU A 71 -10.28 -0.29 -11.88
N ALA A 72 -10.59 0.87 -12.44
CA ALA A 72 -11.98 1.22 -12.76
C ALA A 72 -12.63 0.23 -13.70
N LYS A 73 -11.85 -0.39 -14.57
CA LYS A 73 -12.35 -1.40 -15.50
C LYS A 73 -12.58 -2.75 -14.82
N GLU A 74 -11.93 -2.98 -13.68
CA GLU A 74 -11.98 -4.26 -12.99
C GLU A 74 -13.01 -4.29 -11.88
N ASP A 75 -12.96 -3.31 -10.97
CA ASP A 75 -13.77 -3.36 -9.75
C ASP A 75 -13.80 -1.98 -9.09
N LYS A 76 -14.99 -1.40 -9.02
CA LYS A 76 -15.15 -0.07 -8.45
C LYS A 76 -14.85 0.00 -6.95
N LYS A 77 -15.08 -1.08 -6.23
CA LYS A 77 -14.77 -1.12 -4.80
C LYS A 77 -13.27 -1.05 -4.56
N ILE A 78 -12.51 -1.82 -5.34
CA ILE A 78 -11.07 -1.81 -5.18
C ILE A 78 -10.47 -0.50 -5.67
N LEU A 79 -11.08 0.13 -6.66
CA LEU A 79 -10.68 1.47 -7.07
C LEU A 79 -10.82 2.45 -5.91
N THR A 80 -11.94 2.41 -5.21
CA THR A 80 -12.17 3.27 -4.04
C THR A 80 -11.11 3.01 -2.96
N THR A 81 -10.82 1.73 -2.70
CA THR A 81 -9.79 1.38 -1.72
C THR A 81 -8.41 1.87 -2.16
N PHE A 82 -8.09 1.73 -3.46
CA PHE A 82 -6.82 2.22 -3.97
C PHE A 82 -6.71 3.75 -3.82
N ASN A 83 -7.76 4.48 -4.15
CA ASN A 83 -7.74 5.94 -4.02
C ASN A 83 -7.51 6.35 -2.56
N SER A 84 -8.15 5.66 -1.63
CA SER A 84 -7.94 5.91 -0.20
C SER A 84 -6.51 5.57 0.22
N ALA A 85 -6.00 4.42 -0.21
CA ALA A 85 -4.63 4.01 0.11
C ALA A 85 -3.60 4.98 -0.46
N TYR A 86 -3.80 5.45 -1.69
CA TYR A 86 -2.94 6.46 -2.29
C TYR A 86 -2.92 7.71 -1.42
N HIS A 87 -4.09 8.20 -1.06
CA HIS A 87 -4.20 9.41 -0.24
C HIS A 87 -3.53 9.23 1.12
N THR A 88 -3.77 8.11 1.79
CA THR A 88 -3.29 7.92 3.16
C THR A 88 -1.83 7.48 3.22
N LEU A 89 -1.44 6.49 2.42
CA LEU A 89 -0.08 5.97 2.47
C LEU A 89 0.93 6.89 1.80
N HIS A 90 0.60 7.37 0.62
CA HIS A 90 1.54 8.16 -0.18
C HIS A 90 1.55 9.61 0.26
N LEU A 91 0.40 10.22 0.48
CA LEU A 91 0.32 11.64 0.79
C LEU A 91 0.33 11.92 2.29
N LEU A 92 -0.62 11.41 3.07
CA LEU A 92 -0.68 11.70 4.50
C LEU A 92 0.52 11.17 5.26
N MET A 93 0.86 9.90 5.06
CA MET A 93 2.03 9.33 5.72
C MET A 93 3.32 9.70 5.01
N GLY A 94 3.40 9.41 3.71
CA GLY A 94 4.63 9.53 2.95
C GLY A 94 5.16 10.95 2.85
N TYR A 95 4.30 11.91 2.58
CA TYR A 95 4.71 13.31 2.45
C TYR A 95 4.49 14.10 3.73
N ASP A 96 3.30 14.00 4.33
CA ASP A 96 2.95 14.84 5.47
C ASP A 96 3.42 14.29 6.82
N GLY A 97 3.71 13.00 6.90
CA GLY A 97 4.16 12.37 8.14
C GLY A 97 3.05 12.30 9.19
N GLU A 98 1.84 11.96 8.77
CA GLU A 98 0.70 11.79 9.67
C GLU A 98 1.07 10.89 10.85
N GLN A 99 0.86 11.34 12.08
CA GLN A 99 1.31 10.62 13.27
C GLN A 99 0.21 9.85 14.00
N ASN A 100 -1.05 10.02 13.63
CA ASN A 100 -2.17 9.36 14.31
C ASN A 100 -2.15 7.85 14.05
N VAL A 101 -2.04 7.07 15.14
CA VAL A 101 -1.92 5.62 15.07
C VAL A 101 -3.12 4.97 14.40
N LYS A 102 -4.33 5.45 14.69
CA LYS A 102 -5.55 4.87 14.12
C LYS A 102 -5.63 5.08 12.61
N ILE A 103 -5.26 6.27 12.14
CA ILE A 103 -5.24 6.57 10.72
C ILE A 103 -4.21 5.69 10.01
N ILE A 104 -3.04 5.57 10.59
CA ILE A 104 -1.95 4.75 10.03
C ILE A 104 -2.35 3.28 9.96
N LYS A 105 -2.97 2.77 11.03
CA LYS A 105 -3.42 1.38 11.05
C LYS A 105 -4.44 1.12 9.96
N ALA A 106 -5.42 2.01 9.80
CA ALA A 106 -6.44 1.88 8.75
C ALA A 106 -5.80 1.92 7.37
N SER A 107 -4.78 2.76 7.19
CA SER A 107 -4.07 2.87 5.91
C SER A 107 -3.36 1.58 5.54
N LEU A 108 -2.70 0.95 6.51
CA LEU A 108 -2.02 -0.32 6.28
C LEU A 108 -3.02 -1.44 5.98
N GLU A 109 -4.18 -1.41 6.62
CA GLU A 109 -5.25 -2.37 6.35
C GLU A 109 -5.76 -2.23 4.91
N GLU A 110 -5.84 -1.01 4.39
CA GLU A 110 -6.22 -0.79 3.00
C GLU A 110 -5.18 -1.36 2.04
N ALA A 111 -3.91 -1.20 2.36
CA ALA A 111 -2.83 -1.81 1.57
C ALA A 111 -3.03 -3.32 1.51
N GLU A 112 -3.30 -3.93 2.65
CA GLU A 112 -3.50 -5.38 2.72
C GLU A 112 -4.73 -5.83 1.94
N LYS A 113 -5.80 -5.05 1.95
CA LYS A 113 -7.01 -5.36 1.16
C LYS A 113 -6.70 -5.40 -0.34
N ILE A 114 -5.91 -4.45 -0.81
CA ILE A 114 -5.57 -4.41 -2.23
C ILE A 114 -4.71 -5.61 -2.61
N ILE A 115 -3.71 -5.92 -1.80
CA ILE A 115 -2.84 -7.08 -2.06
C ILE A 115 -3.66 -8.37 -2.03
N HIS A 116 -4.56 -8.49 -1.07
CA HIS A 116 -5.44 -9.65 -0.97
C HIS A 116 -6.34 -9.77 -2.20
N TRP A 117 -6.87 -8.65 -2.70
CA TRP A 117 -7.70 -8.66 -3.90
C TRP A 117 -6.91 -9.19 -5.09
N VAL A 118 -5.67 -8.72 -5.28
CA VAL A 118 -4.81 -9.22 -6.35
C VAL A 118 -4.57 -10.71 -6.19
N GLU A 119 -4.25 -11.14 -4.99
CA GLU A 119 -3.99 -12.54 -4.68
C GLU A 119 -5.19 -13.42 -5.04
N THR A 120 -6.39 -12.99 -4.64
CA THR A 120 -7.62 -13.71 -4.94
C THR A 120 -7.88 -13.80 -6.45
N LYS A 121 -7.65 -12.70 -7.17
CA LYS A 121 -7.86 -12.69 -8.61
C LYS A 121 -6.88 -13.62 -9.33
N GLN A 122 -5.64 -13.66 -8.89
CA GLN A 122 -4.63 -14.53 -9.49
C GLN A 122 -4.93 -16.00 -9.23
N GLU A 123 -5.43 -16.34 -8.05
CA GLU A 123 -5.85 -17.70 -7.73
C GLU A 123 -6.98 -18.16 -8.65
N LEU A 124 -7.97 -17.29 -8.88
CA LEU A 124 -9.09 -17.61 -9.77
C LEU A 124 -8.62 -17.86 -11.20
N VAL A 125 -7.66 -17.10 -11.67
CA VAL A 125 -7.11 -17.27 -13.02
C VAL A 125 -6.28 -18.54 -13.12
N SER A 126 -5.58 -18.92 -12.04
CA SER A 126 -4.72 -20.10 -12.01
C SER A 126 -5.53 -21.41 -12.00
N ASN A 127 -6.75 -21.36 -11.54
CA ASN A 127 -7.63 -22.52 -11.47
C ASN A 127 -8.45 -22.66 -12.73
#